data_adaa98b5996819914d320c818d53b4a5
#
_entry.id   adaa98b5996819914d320c818d53b4a5
#
_cell.length_a   1.000
_cell.length_b   1.000
_cell.length_c   1.000
_cell.angle_alpha   90.00
_cell.angle_beta   90.00
_cell.angle_gamma   90.00
#
_symmetry.space_group_name_H-M   'P 1'
#
loop_
_entity.id
_entity.type
_entity.pdbx_description
1 polymer ?
#
loop_
_entity_poly.entity_id
_entity_poly.type
_entity_poly.pdbx_seq_one_letter_code
_entity_poly.pdbx_strand_id
1 'polypeptide(L)'
;MSRLTRILPLLLATSAFVIPAANAESPKMKMTTPVPPGIATPDKLETRLGTLSSFDGVPDKATAQKVYDNLDFQRGVQAYLNSIQIASMYGMRKGILEFGPANTTALLFETLMDSKALWLTPNTTSVYMTSWLELKDEPMVIETPPNVLGIIDDHYFKYVADFGNAGPDKGKGGKFLILPPGYKGDVPDGYHVARTKTYGNWVIWRGFQEDGDPKPAVDRTKKLFRMYPLSQKDNPPKMNFINVSGKFNNTIHRMDYGIFEEINEVVQAEPTDAEDAELLGLLASIGIEKGKPFKPDARMKKILTEAADVGAATVRTLAARPREDKYYFYPGEGVWTTPFPGGSHEFLEGGARVLDARSFFHFYATGITPAMTAKLVGKGSQYAVAYVDSTGEAFDGGKTYKVTLPKDVPAKDFWSFTLYDNQTRAMLQTDQQFPGLDNNKKGLKQNADGSFDVYFGPEAPKGHEANWIQTVPGKGWNMLLRLYGPLAPWFDKSWRPGDPELVK
;
A
#
# COMPACT_ATOMS: atom_id res chain seq x y z
N MET A 1 28.92 55.37 -79.52
CA MET A 1 30.16 54.75 -79.03
C MET A 1 30.42 55.25 -77.58
N SER A 2 29.88 54.56 -76.59
CA SER A 2 30.08 54.98 -75.21
C SER A 2 30.16 53.71 -74.36
N ARG A 3 31.36 53.52 -73.72
CA ARG A 3 31.64 52.42 -72.91
C ARG A 3 31.07 52.70 -71.47
N LEU A 4 30.12 51.86 -70.97
CA LEU A 4 29.66 51.87 -69.61
C LEU A 4 30.65 51.06 -68.77
N THR A 5 31.29 51.71 -67.81
CA THR A 5 32.08 51.09 -66.78
C THR A 5 31.21 50.71 -65.62
N ARG A 6 31.04 49.37 -65.30
CA ARG A 6 30.31 48.85 -64.13
C ARG A 6 31.30 48.92 -62.94
N ILE A 7 30.90 49.66 -61.91
CA ILE A 7 31.52 49.65 -60.60
C ILE A 7 30.84 48.61 -59.76
N LEU A 8 31.59 47.60 -59.28
CA LEU A 8 31.13 46.57 -58.38
C LEU A 8 31.40 47.03 -56.92
N PRO A 9 30.43 47.06 -56.01
CA PRO A 9 30.69 47.38 -54.61
C PRO A 9 31.29 46.17 -53.91
N LEU A 10 32.45 46.37 -53.30
CA LEU A 10 33.13 45.42 -52.43
C LEU A 10 32.42 45.39 -51.06
N LEU A 11 31.63 44.35 -50.74
CA LEU A 11 31.11 44.11 -49.40
C LEU A 11 32.25 43.62 -48.50
N LEU A 12 32.70 44.47 -47.59
CA LEU A 12 33.53 44.05 -46.45
C LEU A 12 32.62 43.30 -45.45
N ALA A 13 32.77 41.99 -45.40
CA ALA A 13 32.20 41.17 -44.32
C ALA A 13 33.10 41.32 -43.09
N THR A 14 32.68 42.11 -42.12
CA THR A 14 33.24 42.10 -40.77
C THR A 14 32.81 40.86 -40.02
N SER A 15 33.60 39.83 -40.01
CA SER A 15 33.45 38.69 -39.09
C SER A 15 33.75 39.16 -37.67
N ALA A 16 32.70 39.35 -36.89
CA ALA A 16 32.83 39.53 -35.44
C ALA A 16 33.35 38.21 -34.84
N PHE A 17 34.61 38.17 -34.51
CA PHE A 17 35.15 37.13 -33.63
C PHE A 17 34.50 37.32 -32.27
N VAL A 18 33.53 36.42 -31.92
CA VAL A 18 33.12 36.23 -30.53
C VAL A 18 34.27 35.56 -29.83
N ILE A 19 35.08 36.35 -29.13
CA ILE A 19 36.08 35.86 -28.18
C ILE A 19 35.29 35.22 -27.05
N PRO A 20 35.43 33.92 -26.76
CA PRO A 20 34.84 33.36 -25.53
C PRO A 20 35.46 34.12 -24.37
N ALA A 21 34.66 34.71 -23.50
CA ALA A 21 35.13 35.31 -22.27
C ALA A 21 35.87 34.20 -21.48
N ALA A 22 37.20 34.26 -21.53
CA ALA A 22 38.02 33.47 -20.64
C ALA A 22 37.60 33.86 -19.23
N ASN A 23 37.20 32.89 -18.40
CA ASN A 23 37.01 33.10 -16.97
C ASN A 23 38.35 33.64 -16.44
N ALA A 24 38.42 34.95 -16.20
CA ALA A 24 39.57 35.54 -15.59
C ALA A 24 39.70 34.93 -14.19
N GLU A 25 40.79 34.23 -13.91
CA GLU A 25 41.04 33.76 -12.55
C GLU A 25 41.00 34.97 -11.60
N SER A 26 40.30 34.78 -10.49
CA SER A 26 40.20 35.81 -9.45
C SER A 26 41.62 36.24 -9.01
N PRO A 27 41.90 37.52 -8.81
CA PRO A 27 43.21 37.98 -8.42
C PRO A 27 43.64 37.36 -7.11
N LYS A 28 44.89 36.86 -7.04
CA LYS A 28 45.45 36.32 -5.78
C LYS A 28 45.63 37.46 -4.78
N MET A 29 44.88 37.42 -3.70
CA MET A 29 45.01 38.35 -2.59
C MET A 29 45.96 37.80 -1.53
N LYS A 30 46.43 38.66 -0.61
CA LYS A 30 47.43 38.29 0.43
C LYS A 30 47.03 37.04 1.25
N MET A 31 45.75 36.84 1.48
CA MET A 31 45.20 35.71 2.28
C MET A 31 44.65 34.59 1.41
N THR A 32 44.88 34.56 0.12
CA THR A 32 44.44 33.50 -0.78
C THR A 32 45.11 32.17 -0.44
N THR A 33 44.30 31.13 -0.20
CA THR A 33 44.74 29.74 -0.02
C THR A 33 44.23 28.86 -1.16
N PRO A 34 44.85 27.72 -1.44
CA PRO A 34 44.31 26.76 -2.40
C PRO A 34 42.93 26.23 -1.94
N VAL A 35 41.95 26.22 -2.85
CA VAL A 35 40.62 25.62 -2.62
C VAL A 35 40.73 24.13 -2.96
N PRO A 36 40.43 23.21 -2.00
CA PRO A 36 40.42 21.78 -2.29
C PRO A 36 39.39 21.42 -3.36
N PRO A 37 39.63 20.40 -4.21
CA PRO A 37 38.66 19.92 -5.18
C PRO A 37 37.34 19.52 -4.52
N GLY A 38 36.21 19.85 -5.14
CA GLY A 38 34.86 19.47 -4.68
C GLY A 38 34.21 20.41 -3.65
N ILE A 39 34.93 21.48 -3.20
CA ILE A 39 34.32 22.53 -2.34
C ILE A 39 33.56 23.56 -3.19
N ALA A 40 34.12 23.95 -4.34
CA ALA A 40 33.51 24.87 -5.29
C ALA A 40 32.80 24.13 -6.42
N THR A 41 31.77 24.74 -6.99
CA THR A 41 31.08 24.24 -8.18
C THR A 41 31.29 25.17 -9.36
N PRO A 42 31.35 24.66 -10.61
CA PRO A 42 31.44 25.51 -11.81
C PRO A 42 30.21 26.41 -11.96
N ASP A 43 30.39 27.58 -12.53
CA ASP A 43 29.32 28.54 -12.84
C ASP A 43 28.34 28.02 -13.89
N LYS A 44 28.71 27.01 -14.67
CA LYS A 44 27.82 26.30 -15.60
C LYS A 44 27.87 24.81 -15.32
N LEU A 45 26.70 24.23 -15.02
CA LEU A 45 26.51 22.81 -14.78
C LEU A 45 25.57 22.24 -15.82
N GLU A 46 26.02 21.24 -16.56
CA GLU A 46 25.15 20.44 -17.44
C GLU A 46 24.53 19.32 -16.63
N THR A 47 23.18 19.29 -16.58
CA THR A 47 22.40 18.35 -15.77
C THR A 47 21.24 17.79 -16.58
N ARG A 48 20.52 16.82 -16.02
CA ARG A 48 19.23 16.38 -16.58
C ARG A 48 18.17 17.47 -16.67
N LEU A 49 18.35 18.59 -15.94
CA LEU A 49 17.48 19.76 -16.02
C LEU A 49 17.95 20.75 -17.12
N GLY A 50 18.98 20.37 -17.91
CA GLY A 50 19.70 21.23 -18.82
C GLY A 50 20.79 22.05 -18.11
N THR A 51 21.28 23.10 -18.74
CA THR A 51 22.27 23.97 -18.18
C THR A 51 21.73 24.76 -16.99
N LEU A 52 22.45 24.70 -15.87
CA LEU A 52 22.25 25.53 -14.68
C LEU A 52 23.39 26.55 -14.63
N SER A 53 23.05 27.82 -14.53
CA SER A 53 24.02 28.94 -14.58
C SER A 53 24.04 29.69 -13.25
N SER A 54 25.27 30.04 -12.80
CA SER A 54 25.51 30.86 -11.62
C SER A 54 26.61 31.87 -11.88
N PHE A 55 26.74 32.82 -11.01
CA PHE A 55 27.89 33.71 -10.91
C PHE A 55 28.54 33.49 -9.54
N ASP A 56 29.71 32.91 -9.53
CA ASP A 56 30.47 32.58 -8.33
C ASP A 56 29.63 31.90 -7.24
N GLY A 57 28.91 30.85 -7.66
CA GLY A 57 28.03 30.04 -6.79
C GLY A 57 26.62 30.60 -6.54
N VAL A 58 26.30 31.81 -7.02
CA VAL A 58 24.94 32.39 -6.90
C VAL A 58 24.14 32.12 -8.19
N PRO A 59 23.05 31.26 -8.14
CA PRO A 59 22.27 30.94 -9.32
C PRO A 59 21.58 32.17 -9.91
N ASP A 60 21.52 32.26 -11.23
CA ASP A 60 20.66 33.25 -11.89
C ASP A 60 19.16 32.95 -11.61
N LYS A 61 18.28 33.94 -11.90
CA LYS A 61 16.84 33.81 -11.60
C LYS A 61 16.18 32.63 -12.35
N ALA A 62 16.60 32.37 -13.59
CA ALA A 62 16.02 31.30 -14.39
C ALA A 62 16.44 29.92 -13.85
N THR A 63 17.70 29.77 -13.46
CA THR A 63 18.22 28.59 -12.79
C THR A 63 17.53 28.37 -11.45
N ALA A 64 17.41 29.43 -10.62
CA ALA A 64 16.72 29.31 -9.33
C ALA A 64 15.28 28.81 -9.49
N GLN A 65 14.51 29.36 -10.46
CA GLN A 65 13.15 28.91 -10.72
C GLN A 65 13.11 27.43 -11.15
N LYS A 66 13.97 27.04 -12.10
CA LYS A 66 14.10 25.66 -12.59
C LYS A 66 14.43 24.67 -11.47
N VAL A 67 15.35 25.04 -10.58
CA VAL A 67 15.76 24.22 -9.43
C VAL A 67 14.62 24.09 -8.42
N TYR A 68 13.89 25.17 -8.12
CA TYR A 68 12.74 25.11 -7.23
C TYR A 68 11.59 24.28 -7.80
N ASP A 69 11.27 24.41 -9.10
CA ASP A 69 10.25 23.60 -9.74
C ASP A 69 10.58 22.09 -9.64
N ASN A 70 11.83 21.74 -9.87
CA ASN A 70 12.30 20.36 -9.72
C ASN A 70 12.30 19.90 -8.26
N LEU A 71 12.67 20.75 -7.30
CA LEU A 71 12.63 20.44 -5.87
C LEU A 71 11.20 20.15 -5.41
N ASP A 72 10.24 21.00 -5.78
CA ASP A 72 8.84 20.84 -5.44
C ASP A 72 8.26 19.55 -6.06
N PHE A 73 8.63 19.25 -7.32
CA PHE A 73 8.25 18.00 -7.97
C PHE A 73 8.79 16.76 -7.23
N GLN A 74 10.09 16.77 -6.88
CA GLN A 74 10.70 15.65 -6.14
C GLN A 74 10.03 15.46 -4.77
N ARG A 75 9.75 16.55 -4.04
CA ARG A 75 9.05 16.53 -2.77
C ARG A 75 7.61 16.01 -2.93
N GLY A 76 6.91 16.40 -3.99
CA GLY A 76 5.59 15.88 -4.33
C GLY A 76 5.60 14.36 -4.55
N VAL A 77 6.54 13.84 -5.33
CA VAL A 77 6.71 12.38 -5.55
C VAL A 77 7.02 11.67 -4.23
N GLN A 78 7.96 12.21 -3.43
CA GLN A 78 8.31 11.61 -2.14
C GLN A 78 7.16 11.68 -1.13
N ALA A 79 6.43 12.79 -1.07
CA ALA A 79 5.22 12.92 -0.26
C ALA A 79 4.16 11.88 -0.64
N TYR A 80 3.92 11.68 -1.94
CA TYR A 80 3.03 10.63 -2.45
C TYR A 80 3.46 9.25 -1.93
N LEU A 81 4.70 8.84 -2.23
CA LEU A 81 5.20 7.49 -1.91
C LEU A 81 5.30 7.23 -0.40
N ASN A 82 5.66 8.23 0.39
CA ASN A 82 5.82 8.10 1.83
C ASN A 82 4.51 8.28 2.62
N SER A 83 3.40 8.63 1.96
CA SER A 83 2.11 8.88 2.63
C SER A 83 0.94 8.07 2.07
N ILE A 84 1.18 7.08 1.20
CA ILE A 84 0.14 6.17 0.69
C ILE A 84 -0.63 5.51 1.85
N GLN A 85 0.04 5.12 2.92
CA GLN A 85 -0.58 4.54 4.11
C GLN A 85 -1.61 5.49 4.74
N ILE A 86 -1.33 6.79 4.74
CA ILE A 86 -2.24 7.82 5.28
C ILE A 86 -3.50 7.89 4.41
N ALA A 87 -3.33 7.99 3.09
CA ALA A 87 -4.45 8.02 2.14
C ALA A 87 -5.25 6.70 2.17
N SER A 88 -4.57 5.55 2.32
CA SER A 88 -5.24 4.24 2.44
C SER A 88 -6.14 4.19 3.68
N MET A 89 -5.68 4.72 4.82
CA MET A 89 -6.48 4.77 6.04
C MET A 89 -7.62 5.79 5.95
N TYR A 90 -7.41 6.92 5.25
CA TYR A 90 -8.50 7.85 4.91
C TYR A 90 -9.60 7.15 4.09
N GLY A 91 -9.22 6.42 3.04
CA GLY A 91 -10.16 5.64 2.22
C GLY A 91 -10.93 4.62 3.05
N MET A 92 -10.25 3.91 3.95
CA MET A 92 -10.87 2.96 4.87
C MET A 92 -11.89 3.66 5.78
N ARG A 93 -11.51 4.75 6.43
CA ARG A 93 -12.40 5.56 7.27
C ARG A 93 -13.65 6.00 6.51
N LYS A 94 -13.44 6.57 5.32
CA LYS A 94 -14.52 7.06 4.47
C LYS A 94 -15.50 5.95 4.11
N GLY A 95 -15.01 4.82 3.59
CA GLY A 95 -15.84 3.70 3.18
C GLY A 95 -16.63 3.05 4.33
N ILE A 96 -16.10 3.07 5.55
CA ILE A 96 -16.83 2.60 6.73
C ILE A 96 -17.92 3.59 7.15
N LEU A 97 -17.58 4.87 7.23
CA LEU A 97 -18.50 5.91 7.72
C LEU A 97 -19.65 6.24 6.75
N GLU A 98 -19.58 5.83 5.49
CA GLU A 98 -20.71 5.89 4.55
C GLU A 98 -21.92 5.07 5.01
N PHE A 99 -21.71 4.05 5.86
CA PHE A 99 -22.78 3.18 6.36
C PHE A 99 -23.31 3.58 7.74
N GLY A 100 -22.62 4.46 8.45
CA GLY A 100 -23.07 4.91 9.77
C GLY A 100 -21.95 5.53 10.61
N PRO A 101 -22.31 6.10 11.78
CA PRO A 101 -21.34 6.80 12.60
C PRO A 101 -20.29 5.90 13.24
N ALA A 102 -19.12 6.48 13.53
CA ALA A 102 -18.07 5.85 14.32
C ALA A 102 -18.60 5.35 15.68
N ASN A 103 -17.87 4.46 16.30
CA ASN A 103 -18.10 3.93 17.66
C ASN A 103 -19.37 3.11 17.85
N THR A 104 -20.34 3.17 16.93
CA THR A 104 -21.62 2.48 17.08
C THR A 104 -21.99 1.59 15.90
N THR A 105 -21.30 1.73 14.76
CA THR A 105 -21.58 0.97 13.52
C THR A 105 -20.52 -0.09 13.27
N ALA A 106 -20.94 -1.32 13.02
CA ALA A 106 -20.10 -2.43 12.60
C ALA A 106 -20.58 -2.97 11.26
N LEU A 107 -19.72 -2.94 10.25
CA LEU A 107 -19.96 -3.55 8.95
C LEU A 107 -19.57 -5.02 9.00
N LEU A 108 -20.45 -5.90 8.56
CA LEU A 108 -20.27 -7.34 8.62
C LEU A 108 -20.54 -7.98 7.26
N PHE A 109 -19.55 -8.70 6.73
CA PHE A 109 -19.70 -9.47 5.50
C PHE A 109 -20.24 -10.86 5.85
N GLU A 110 -21.56 -10.94 6.05
CA GLU A 110 -22.22 -12.11 6.63
C GLU A 110 -22.19 -13.36 5.74
N THR A 111 -22.14 -13.17 4.41
CA THR A 111 -22.00 -14.24 3.42
C THR A 111 -20.65 -14.15 2.69
N LEU A 112 -19.61 -13.72 3.39
CA LEU A 112 -18.28 -13.43 2.92
C LEU A 112 -18.18 -12.14 2.05
N MET A 113 -16.97 -11.66 1.84
CA MET A 113 -16.73 -10.51 0.98
C MET A 113 -16.60 -10.97 -0.46
N ASP A 114 -17.40 -10.39 -1.35
CA ASP A 114 -17.34 -10.62 -2.79
C ASP A 114 -16.65 -9.47 -3.54
N SER A 115 -16.52 -9.61 -4.85
CA SER A 115 -15.81 -8.65 -5.71
C SER A 115 -16.50 -7.29 -5.89
N LYS A 116 -17.72 -7.09 -5.40
CA LYS A 116 -18.40 -5.78 -5.44
C LYS A 116 -17.81 -4.77 -4.45
N ALA A 117 -17.18 -5.27 -3.38
CA ALA A 117 -16.47 -4.43 -2.43
C ALA A 117 -15.07 -4.05 -2.97
N LEU A 118 -14.81 -2.75 -3.10
CA LEU A 118 -13.49 -2.23 -3.46
C LEU A 118 -12.63 -2.13 -2.20
N TRP A 119 -11.97 -3.23 -1.88
CA TRP A 119 -11.05 -3.39 -0.77
C TRP A 119 -9.72 -3.92 -1.27
N LEU A 120 -8.61 -3.46 -0.65
CA LEU A 120 -7.27 -3.94 -0.99
C LEU A 120 -7.07 -5.37 -0.49
N THR A 121 -6.82 -6.29 -1.40
CA THR A 121 -6.45 -7.68 -1.16
C THR A 121 -7.25 -8.47 -0.10
N PRO A 122 -8.59 -8.37 -0.03
CA PRO A 122 -9.37 -9.20 0.89
C PRO A 122 -9.32 -10.67 0.44
N ASN A 123 -9.71 -11.58 1.33
CA ASN A 123 -9.94 -12.98 0.98
C ASN A 123 -11.45 -13.29 0.91
N THR A 124 -11.78 -14.44 0.33
CA THR A 124 -13.14 -14.95 0.17
C THR A 124 -13.44 -16.12 1.12
N THR A 125 -12.61 -16.34 2.14
CA THR A 125 -12.63 -17.54 2.99
C THR A 125 -12.89 -17.29 4.44
N SER A 126 -13.01 -16.01 4.87
CA SER A 126 -13.30 -15.64 6.25
C SER A 126 -14.34 -14.53 6.34
N VAL A 127 -15.07 -14.52 7.45
CA VAL A 127 -16.07 -13.48 7.78
C VAL A 127 -15.33 -12.22 8.24
N TYR A 128 -15.43 -11.15 7.50
CA TYR A 128 -14.90 -9.86 7.92
C TYR A 128 -15.92 -9.07 8.73
N MET A 129 -15.47 -8.50 9.86
CA MET A 129 -16.14 -7.41 10.56
C MET A 129 -15.19 -6.21 10.59
N THR A 130 -15.73 -5.02 10.35
CA THR A 130 -14.95 -3.79 10.42
C THR A 130 -15.75 -2.65 11.04
N SER A 131 -15.06 -1.75 11.74
CA SER A 131 -15.62 -0.57 12.36
C SER A 131 -14.59 0.55 12.43
N TRP A 132 -15.05 1.79 12.55
CA TRP A 132 -14.19 2.92 12.83
C TRP A 132 -14.31 3.34 14.29
N LEU A 133 -13.17 3.44 14.96
CA LEU A 133 -13.02 3.85 16.35
C LEU A 133 -12.54 5.31 16.40
N GLU A 134 -13.28 6.19 17.07
CA GLU A 134 -12.94 7.59 17.30
C GLU A 134 -12.75 7.84 18.79
N LEU A 135 -11.60 8.38 19.17
CA LEU A 135 -11.14 8.54 20.56
C LEU A 135 -11.03 10.01 21.00
N LYS A 136 -11.56 10.96 20.23
CA LYS A 136 -11.41 12.40 20.56
C LYS A 136 -11.96 12.77 21.92
N ASP A 137 -13.05 12.14 22.32
CA ASP A 137 -13.79 12.55 23.51
C ASP A 137 -13.29 11.83 24.76
N GLU A 138 -13.06 10.51 24.66
CA GLU A 138 -12.65 9.70 25.81
C GLU A 138 -12.10 8.32 25.38
N PRO A 139 -11.51 7.54 26.33
CA PRO A 139 -11.13 6.15 26.09
C PRO A 139 -12.32 5.28 25.69
N MET A 140 -12.06 4.32 24.77
CA MET A 140 -13.09 3.41 24.29
C MET A 140 -12.79 1.97 24.72
N VAL A 141 -13.85 1.24 25.05
CA VAL A 141 -13.80 -0.20 25.32
C VAL A 141 -14.25 -0.96 24.08
N ILE A 142 -13.51 -2.01 23.76
CA ILE A 142 -13.88 -2.99 22.72
C ILE A 142 -14.03 -4.35 23.41
N GLU A 143 -15.23 -4.94 23.37
CA GLU A 143 -15.44 -6.34 23.77
C GLU A 143 -15.38 -7.22 22.53
N THR A 144 -14.44 -8.15 22.50
CA THR A 144 -14.18 -9.01 21.34
C THR A 144 -14.76 -10.41 21.52
N PRO A 145 -15.33 -11.02 20.46
CA PRO A 145 -15.75 -12.41 20.53
C PRO A 145 -14.55 -13.37 20.54
N PRO A 146 -14.72 -14.60 21.04
CA PRO A 146 -13.70 -15.63 20.92
C PRO A 146 -13.53 -16.12 19.48
N ASN A 147 -12.40 -16.76 19.21
CA ASN A 147 -12.07 -17.39 17.93
C ASN A 147 -12.15 -16.42 16.73
N VAL A 148 -11.51 -15.27 16.87
CA VAL A 148 -11.29 -14.29 15.81
C VAL A 148 -9.80 -13.99 15.65
N LEU A 149 -9.43 -13.41 14.52
CA LEU A 149 -8.11 -12.85 14.29
C LEU A 149 -8.29 -11.38 13.93
N GLY A 150 -7.98 -10.49 14.86
CA GLY A 150 -8.28 -9.07 14.75
C GLY A 150 -7.13 -8.16 15.09
N ILE A 151 -7.20 -6.95 14.56
CA ILE A 151 -6.21 -5.89 14.72
C ILE A 151 -6.87 -4.53 14.91
N ILE A 152 -6.11 -3.62 15.50
CA ILE A 152 -6.34 -2.18 15.47
C ILE A 152 -5.12 -1.55 14.84
N ASP A 153 -5.35 -0.77 13.77
CA ASP A 153 -4.34 0.08 13.15
C ASP A 153 -4.76 1.55 13.30
N ASP A 154 -3.81 2.44 13.54
CA ASP A 154 -4.08 3.86 13.73
C ASP A 154 -4.32 4.60 12.41
N HIS A 155 -4.68 5.88 12.48
CA HIS A 155 -5.01 6.67 11.28
C HIS A 155 -3.79 6.96 10.37
N TYR A 156 -2.56 6.70 10.83
CA TYR A 156 -1.34 6.68 10.02
C TYR A 156 -0.94 5.28 9.57
N PHE A 157 -1.85 4.30 9.74
CA PHE A 157 -1.66 2.89 9.40
C PHE A 157 -0.52 2.24 10.17
N LYS A 158 -0.34 2.63 11.44
CA LYS A 158 0.60 1.99 12.35
C LYS A 158 -0.15 1.00 13.24
N TYR A 159 0.48 -0.12 13.50
CA TYR A 159 -0.05 -1.14 14.40
C TYR A 159 -0.27 -0.60 15.82
N VAL A 160 -1.43 -0.88 16.39
CA VAL A 160 -1.78 -0.53 17.77
C VAL A 160 -1.93 -1.77 18.64
N ALA A 161 -2.74 -2.74 18.23
CA ALA A 161 -2.98 -3.95 19.00
C ALA A 161 -3.50 -5.12 18.17
N ASP A 162 -3.16 -6.33 18.56
CA ASP A 162 -3.84 -7.57 18.15
C ASP A 162 -4.89 -7.98 19.18
N PHE A 163 -5.97 -8.63 18.73
CA PHE A 163 -6.92 -9.34 19.57
C PHE A 163 -7.36 -10.66 18.91
N GLY A 164 -7.99 -11.54 19.72
CA GLY A 164 -8.30 -12.89 19.28
C GLY A 164 -7.06 -13.81 19.28
N ASN A 165 -6.95 -14.67 18.29
CA ASN A 165 -5.95 -15.75 18.26
C ASN A 165 -4.49 -15.28 18.31
N ALA A 166 -4.20 -14.07 17.84
CA ALA A 166 -2.87 -13.44 17.90
C ALA A 166 -2.73 -12.47 19.07
N GLY A 167 -3.83 -12.10 19.71
CA GLY A 167 -3.86 -11.11 20.79
C GLY A 167 -3.55 -11.66 22.18
N PRO A 168 -3.49 -10.78 23.17
CA PRO A 168 -3.25 -11.15 24.58
C PRO A 168 -4.40 -11.99 25.18
N ASP A 169 -5.60 -11.92 24.63
CA ASP A 169 -6.77 -12.74 25.00
C ASP A 169 -6.66 -14.19 24.50
N LYS A 170 -5.66 -14.51 23.65
CA LYS A 170 -5.37 -15.85 23.13
C LYS A 170 -6.59 -16.56 22.54
N GLY A 171 -7.42 -15.80 21.82
CA GLY A 171 -8.61 -16.30 21.16
C GLY A 171 -9.81 -16.61 22.07
N LYS A 172 -9.75 -16.23 23.34
CA LYS A 172 -10.85 -16.44 24.30
C LYS A 172 -11.91 -15.33 24.24
N GLY A 173 -11.60 -14.23 23.55
CA GLY A 173 -12.32 -12.98 23.67
C GLY A 173 -11.93 -12.23 24.94
N GLY A 174 -12.21 -10.93 24.96
CA GLY A 174 -11.81 -10.08 26.09
C GLY A 174 -12.31 -8.65 25.96
N LYS A 175 -11.97 -7.86 26.98
CA LYS A 175 -12.23 -6.42 27.00
C LYS A 175 -10.93 -5.69 26.76
N PHE A 176 -10.90 -4.88 25.74
CA PHE A 176 -9.77 -4.03 25.38
C PHE A 176 -10.11 -2.58 25.68
N LEU A 177 -9.23 -1.87 26.38
CA LEU A 177 -9.34 -0.44 26.64
C LEU A 177 -8.34 0.30 25.77
N ILE A 178 -8.86 1.09 24.83
CA ILE A 178 -8.04 1.86 23.91
C ILE A 178 -7.98 3.30 24.42
N LEU A 179 -6.77 3.74 24.74
CA LEU A 179 -6.51 5.04 25.34
C LEU A 179 -6.09 6.04 24.23
N PRO A 180 -6.73 7.24 24.20
CA PRO A 180 -6.40 8.27 23.23
C PRO A 180 -5.00 8.87 23.44
N PRO A 181 -4.51 9.65 22.46
CA PRO A 181 -3.27 10.40 22.59
C PRO A 181 -3.24 11.24 23.88
N GLY A 182 -2.12 11.18 24.60
CA GLY A 182 -1.89 11.99 25.80
C GLY A 182 -2.78 11.69 27.01
N TYR A 183 -3.57 10.60 27.00
CA TYR A 183 -4.44 10.26 28.14
C TYR A 183 -3.67 10.05 29.44
N LYS A 184 -4.08 10.75 30.49
CA LYS A 184 -3.49 10.72 31.86
C LYS A 184 -4.49 10.34 32.94
N GLY A 185 -5.73 10.01 32.57
CA GLY A 185 -6.76 9.59 33.52
C GLY A 185 -6.54 8.19 34.04
N ASP A 186 -7.43 7.75 34.92
CA ASP A 186 -7.40 6.43 35.53
C ASP A 186 -7.58 5.31 34.51
N VAL A 187 -6.83 4.24 34.70
CA VAL A 187 -6.92 3.01 33.89
C VAL A 187 -7.43 1.91 34.82
N PRO A 188 -8.72 1.53 34.71
CA PRO A 188 -9.28 0.52 35.59
C PRO A 188 -8.73 -0.87 35.25
N ASP A 189 -8.73 -1.76 36.23
CA ASP A 189 -8.36 -3.16 36.09
C ASP A 189 -9.37 -3.95 35.23
N GLY A 190 -8.95 -5.09 34.70
CA GLY A 190 -9.81 -6.03 33.96
C GLY A 190 -9.85 -5.83 32.46
N TYR A 191 -8.99 -4.96 31.92
CA TYR A 191 -8.85 -4.70 30.48
C TYR A 191 -7.46 -5.07 29.96
N HIS A 192 -7.41 -5.51 28.72
CA HIS A 192 -6.20 -5.42 27.92
C HIS A 192 -6.05 -3.98 27.42
N VAL A 193 -5.00 -3.28 27.85
CA VAL A 193 -4.84 -1.85 27.58
C VAL A 193 -3.95 -1.64 26.38
N ALA A 194 -4.42 -0.85 25.41
CA ALA A 194 -3.63 -0.37 24.28
C ALA A 194 -3.64 1.16 24.24
N ARG A 195 -2.53 1.76 23.81
CA ARG A 195 -2.40 3.21 23.61
C ARG A 195 -2.16 3.50 22.15
N THR A 196 -2.93 4.40 21.60
CA THR A 196 -2.74 4.89 20.23
C THR A 196 -2.18 6.32 20.24
N LYS A 197 -1.58 6.72 19.12
CA LYS A 197 -1.10 8.09 18.90
C LYS A 197 -2.10 8.95 18.11
N THR A 198 -3.17 8.35 17.57
CA THR A 198 -4.21 9.05 16.78
C THR A 198 -5.57 8.95 17.44
N TYR A 199 -6.46 9.87 17.09
CA TYR A 199 -7.85 9.81 17.53
C TYR A 199 -8.64 8.78 16.73
N GLY A 200 -8.45 8.76 15.40
CA GLY A 200 -9.07 7.78 14.52
C GLY A 200 -8.30 6.47 14.49
N ASN A 201 -9.01 5.34 14.53
CA ASN A 201 -8.39 4.00 14.43
C ASN A 201 -9.32 3.06 13.69
N TRP A 202 -8.73 2.14 12.93
CA TRP A 202 -9.44 1.10 12.23
C TRP A 202 -9.47 -0.19 13.04
N VAL A 203 -10.68 -0.72 13.25
CA VAL A 203 -10.91 -2.00 13.93
C VAL A 203 -11.39 -3.01 12.92
N ILE A 204 -10.68 -4.11 12.76
CA ILE A 204 -11.06 -5.20 11.88
C ILE A 204 -10.76 -6.55 12.51
N TRP A 205 -11.59 -7.54 12.22
CA TRP A 205 -11.24 -8.95 12.45
C TRP A 205 -11.82 -9.88 11.39
N ARG A 206 -11.28 -11.08 11.39
CA ARG A 206 -11.76 -12.21 10.61
C ARG A 206 -12.30 -13.28 11.56
N GLY A 207 -13.57 -13.66 11.36
CA GLY A 207 -14.17 -14.86 11.94
C GLY A 207 -13.96 -16.06 11.00
N PHE A 208 -13.81 -17.25 11.56
CA PHE A 208 -13.60 -18.47 10.78
C PHE A 208 -14.92 -19.17 10.50
N GLN A 209 -15.06 -19.71 9.29
CA GLN A 209 -16.18 -20.58 8.94
C GLN A 209 -16.10 -21.90 9.73
N GLU A 210 -17.25 -22.45 10.06
CA GLU A 210 -17.37 -23.76 10.68
C GLU A 210 -17.99 -24.70 9.63
N ASP A 211 -17.27 -25.70 9.18
CA ASP A 211 -17.67 -26.62 8.09
C ASP A 211 -18.09 -25.91 6.79
N GLY A 212 -17.46 -24.77 6.50
CA GLY A 212 -17.78 -23.94 5.33
C GLY A 212 -18.98 -23.00 5.51
N ASP A 213 -19.59 -22.96 6.71
CA ASP A 213 -20.68 -22.04 7.05
C ASP A 213 -20.15 -20.80 7.78
N PRO A 214 -20.35 -19.58 7.26
CA PRO A 214 -19.98 -18.34 7.93
C PRO A 214 -20.92 -17.97 9.10
N LYS A 215 -22.14 -18.51 9.14
CA LYS A 215 -23.20 -18.10 10.07
C LYS A 215 -22.81 -18.19 11.56
N PRO A 216 -22.14 -19.23 12.05
CA PRO A 216 -21.72 -19.30 13.45
C PRO A 216 -20.80 -18.15 13.88
N ALA A 217 -19.85 -17.75 13.00
CA ALA A 217 -18.99 -16.61 13.26
C ALA A 217 -19.75 -15.28 13.25
N VAL A 218 -20.70 -15.12 12.34
CA VAL A 218 -21.59 -13.95 12.25
C VAL A 218 -22.42 -13.81 13.53
N ASP A 219 -23.10 -14.87 13.94
CA ASP A 219 -23.98 -14.86 15.12
C ASP A 219 -23.17 -14.57 16.39
N ARG A 220 -21.99 -15.17 16.53
CA ARG A 220 -21.08 -14.94 17.64
C ARG A 220 -20.63 -13.48 17.69
N THR A 221 -20.27 -12.89 16.53
CA THR A 221 -19.92 -11.47 16.42
C THR A 221 -21.07 -10.57 16.85
N LYS A 222 -22.26 -10.73 16.29
CA LYS A 222 -23.44 -9.92 16.65
C LYS A 222 -23.81 -10.03 18.13
N LYS A 223 -23.63 -11.18 18.71
CA LYS A 223 -23.95 -11.44 20.13
C LYS A 223 -22.93 -10.79 21.07
N LEU A 224 -21.64 -10.87 20.78
CA LEU A 224 -20.57 -10.61 21.74
C LEU A 224 -19.79 -9.32 21.49
N PHE A 225 -19.77 -8.82 20.25
CA PHE A 225 -19.04 -7.58 19.96
C PHE A 225 -19.77 -6.37 20.53
N ARG A 226 -19.01 -5.52 21.25
CA ARG A 226 -19.46 -4.22 21.73
C ARG A 226 -18.30 -3.23 21.59
N MET A 227 -18.63 -2.00 21.29
CA MET A 227 -17.71 -0.87 21.30
C MET A 227 -18.43 0.31 21.96
N TYR A 228 -17.83 0.89 22.98
CA TYR A 228 -18.49 1.92 23.78
C TYR A 228 -17.48 2.79 24.56
N PRO A 229 -17.82 4.05 24.90
CA PRO A 229 -17.02 4.89 25.76
C PRO A 229 -16.82 4.28 27.16
N LEU A 230 -15.64 4.45 27.74
CA LEU A 230 -15.35 3.93 29.10
C LEU A 230 -16.37 4.44 30.12
N SER A 231 -16.85 5.67 30.00
CA SER A 231 -17.88 6.27 30.86
C SER A 231 -19.21 5.49 30.83
N GLN A 232 -19.48 4.71 29.77
CA GLN A 232 -20.71 3.94 29.60
C GLN A 232 -20.53 2.43 29.88
N LYS A 233 -19.45 2.04 30.56
CA LYS A 233 -19.12 0.62 30.83
C LYS A 233 -20.22 -0.16 31.56
N ASP A 234 -21.01 0.51 32.39
CA ASP A 234 -22.06 -0.12 33.18
C ASP A 234 -23.40 -0.25 32.43
N ASN A 235 -23.57 0.51 31.32
CA ASN A 235 -24.73 0.42 30.44
C ASN A 235 -24.33 0.67 28.98
N PRO A 236 -23.60 -0.27 28.35
CA PRO A 236 -23.09 -0.12 27.00
C PRO A 236 -24.22 0.07 25.97
N PRO A 237 -24.10 0.99 25.01
CA PRO A 237 -25.05 1.14 23.92
C PRO A 237 -25.07 -0.09 23.02
N LYS A 238 -26.19 -0.26 22.33
CA LYS A 238 -26.31 -1.33 21.31
C LYS A 238 -25.48 -0.97 20.08
N MET A 239 -24.78 -1.97 19.53
CA MET A 239 -24.12 -1.86 18.23
C MET A 239 -25.16 -1.93 17.08
N ASN A 240 -24.90 -1.10 16.06
CA ASN A 240 -25.61 -1.16 14.80
C ASN A 240 -24.83 -2.06 13.83
N PHE A 241 -25.30 -3.29 13.60
CA PHE A 241 -24.68 -4.22 12.65
C PHE A 241 -25.31 -4.07 11.28
N ILE A 242 -24.50 -3.77 10.29
CA ILE A 242 -24.93 -3.61 8.90
C ILE A 242 -24.31 -4.74 8.07
N ASN A 243 -25.16 -5.56 7.46
CA ASN A 243 -24.70 -6.53 6.47
C ASN A 243 -24.34 -5.82 5.17
N VAL A 244 -23.07 -5.91 4.80
CA VAL A 244 -22.50 -5.31 3.58
C VAL A 244 -22.11 -6.35 2.53
N SER A 245 -22.44 -7.64 2.74
CA SER A 245 -22.24 -8.67 1.71
C SER A 245 -22.99 -8.32 0.44
N GLY A 246 -22.35 -8.45 -0.70
CA GLY A 246 -22.94 -8.15 -2.00
C GLY A 246 -23.21 -6.67 -2.28
N LYS A 247 -22.79 -5.77 -1.39
CA LYS A 247 -22.96 -4.32 -1.57
C LYS A 247 -21.67 -3.68 -2.06
N PHE A 248 -21.82 -2.62 -2.86
CA PHE A 248 -20.75 -1.73 -3.17
C PHE A 248 -20.27 -1.01 -1.90
N ASN A 249 -18.97 -1.00 -1.69
CA ASN A 249 -18.27 -0.25 -0.66
C ASN A 249 -16.88 0.09 -1.17
N ASN A 250 -16.44 1.33 -1.08
CA ASN A 250 -15.11 1.74 -1.53
C ASN A 250 -14.26 2.21 -0.34
N THR A 251 -13.20 1.48 -0.07
CA THR A 251 -12.18 1.82 0.94
C THR A 251 -10.82 2.17 0.32
N ILE A 252 -10.74 2.25 -1.00
CA ILE A 252 -9.48 2.47 -1.71
C ILE A 252 -9.26 3.97 -1.93
N HIS A 253 -8.06 4.43 -1.61
CA HIS A 253 -7.63 5.82 -1.79
C HIS A 253 -7.49 6.20 -3.27
N ARG A 254 -7.48 7.49 -3.53
CA ARG A 254 -7.21 8.05 -4.86
C ARG A 254 -5.76 7.81 -5.27
N MET A 255 -5.53 7.78 -6.60
CA MET A 255 -4.21 7.61 -7.20
C MET A 255 -3.73 8.85 -7.95
N ASP A 256 -4.60 9.85 -8.12
CA ASP A 256 -4.35 11.13 -8.77
C ASP A 256 -4.00 12.24 -7.75
N TYR A 257 -3.98 13.49 -8.18
CA TYR A 257 -3.76 14.65 -7.31
C TYR A 257 -4.59 14.62 -6.02
N GLY A 258 -5.80 14.08 -6.06
CA GLY A 258 -6.69 14.00 -4.89
C GLY A 258 -6.12 13.22 -3.70
N ILE A 259 -5.07 12.42 -3.90
CA ILE A 259 -4.37 11.75 -2.79
C ILE A 259 -3.80 12.75 -1.78
N PHE A 260 -3.32 13.91 -2.24
CA PHE A 260 -2.81 14.96 -1.34
C PHE A 260 -3.93 15.62 -0.52
N GLU A 261 -5.13 15.71 -1.09
CA GLU A 261 -6.32 16.18 -0.37
C GLU A 261 -6.71 15.18 0.72
N GLU A 262 -6.71 13.87 0.41
CA GLU A 262 -6.96 12.79 1.37
C GLU A 262 -5.93 12.76 2.51
N ILE A 263 -4.64 12.92 2.20
CA ILE A 263 -3.56 13.02 3.18
C ILE A 263 -3.75 14.24 4.08
N ASN A 264 -4.10 15.38 3.48
CA ASN A 264 -4.36 16.60 4.24
C ASN A 264 -5.49 16.44 5.27
N GLU A 265 -6.60 15.77 4.92
CA GLU A 265 -7.70 15.50 5.84
C GLU A 265 -7.23 14.75 7.10
N VAL A 266 -6.36 13.76 6.95
CA VAL A 266 -5.80 13.01 8.08
C VAL A 266 -4.87 13.89 8.91
N VAL A 267 -3.96 14.63 8.27
CA VAL A 267 -3.05 15.57 8.97
C VAL A 267 -3.84 16.62 9.75
N GLN A 268 -4.96 17.12 9.21
CA GLN A 268 -5.81 18.05 9.92
C GLN A 268 -6.58 17.40 11.10
N ALA A 269 -6.90 16.12 11.01
CA ALA A 269 -7.66 15.42 12.05
C ALA A 269 -6.79 15.03 13.26
N GLU A 270 -5.55 14.62 13.05
CA GLU A 270 -4.73 13.90 14.03
C GLU A 270 -3.69 14.79 14.75
N PRO A 271 -3.19 14.40 15.93
CA PRO A 271 -2.10 15.12 16.61
C PRO A 271 -0.80 15.12 15.79
N THR A 272 -0.02 16.19 15.92
CA THR A 272 1.26 16.32 15.18
C THR A 272 2.35 15.37 15.68
N ASP A 273 2.31 14.93 16.93
CA ASP A 273 3.27 13.96 17.50
C ASP A 273 2.89 12.50 17.21
N ALA A 274 1.82 12.29 16.47
CA ALA A 274 1.42 10.95 16.00
C ALA A 274 2.30 10.43 14.86
N GLU A 275 2.94 11.33 14.11
CA GLU A 275 3.79 10.99 12.98
C GLU A 275 5.20 11.56 13.11
N ASP A 276 6.12 11.04 12.30
CA ASP A 276 7.50 11.46 12.23
C ASP A 276 7.64 12.92 11.74
N ALA A 277 8.45 13.71 12.42
CA ALA A 277 8.67 15.12 12.09
C ALA A 277 9.24 15.32 10.67
N GLU A 278 10.08 14.39 10.17
CA GLU A 278 10.62 14.46 8.82
C GLU A 278 9.52 14.25 7.77
N LEU A 279 8.60 13.30 7.99
CA LEU A 279 7.46 13.11 7.10
C LEU A 279 6.52 14.32 7.13
N LEU A 280 6.21 14.86 8.31
CA LEU A 280 5.39 16.07 8.43
C LEU A 280 6.08 17.28 7.79
N GLY A 281 7.40 17.39 7.90
CA GLY A 281 8.22 18.42 7.22
C GLY A 281 8.18 18.29 5.70
N LEU A 282 8.23 17.06 5.18
CA LEU A 282 8.06 16.77 3.76
C LEU A 282 6.66 17.21 3.27
N LEU A 283 5.60 16.88 4.01
CA LEU A 283 4.23 17.28 3.70
C LEU A 283 4.05 18.80 3.78
N ALA A 284 4.60 19.45 4.80
CA ALA A 284 4.58 20.91 4.95
C ALA A 284 5.26 21.62 3.77
N SER A 285 6.34 21.04 3.22
CA SER A 285 7.07 21.62 2.07
C SER A 285 6.25 21.68 0.78
N ILE A 286 5.17 20.91 0.67
CA ILE A 286 4.22 20.95 -0.44
C ILE A 286 2.90 21.61 -0.07
N GLY A 287 2.81 22.21 1.13
CA GLY A 287 1.65 22.97 1.60
C GLY A 287 0.64 22.20 2.46
N ILE A 288 0.92 20.93 2.83
CA ILE A 288 0.10 20.16 3.77
C ILE A 288 0.66 20.34 5.18
N GLU A 289 0.04 21.21 5.96
CA GLU A 289 0.49 21.58 7.31
C GLU A 289 -0.70 21.67 8.27
N LYS A 290 -0.55 21.07 9.46
CA LYS A 290 -1.59 21.10 10.52
C LYS A 290 -2.03 22.52 10.84
N GLY A 291 -3.35 22.75 10.85
CA GLY A 291 -3.96 24.05 11.14
C GLY A 291 -3.95 25.05 9.99
N LYS A 292 -3.41 24.68 8.82
CA LYS A 292 -3.43 25.50 7.61
C LYS A 292 -4.27 24.86 6.51
N PRO A 293 -5.02 25.65 5.72
CA PRO A 293 -5.77 25.09 4.60
C PRO A 293 -4.82 24.70 3.47
N PHE A 294 -4.98 23.49 2.92
CA PHE A 294 -4.25 23.04 1.74
C PHE A 294 -4.82 23.70 0.48
N LYS A 295 -4.18 24.78 0.03
CA LYS A 295 -4.59 25.57 -1.15
C LYS A 295 -3.38 25.93 -2.01
N PRO A 296 -2.78 24.96 -2.72
CA PRO A 296 -1.65 25.23 -3.59
C PRO A 296 -2.06 26.20 -4.72
N ASP A 297 -1.17 27.10 -5.10
CA ASP A 297 -1.36 27.96 -6.26
C ASP A 297 -1.36 27.14 -7.58
N ALA A 298 -1.64 27.81 -8.70
CA ALA A 298 -1.74 27.12 -10.00
C ALA A 298 -0.44 26.43 -10.42
N ARG A 299 0.72 27.00 -10.09
CA ARG A 299 2.04 26.42 -10.34
C ARG A 299 2.23 25.15 -9.52
N MET A 300 2.05 25.22 -8.21
CA MET A 300 2.23 24.08 -7.30
C MET A 300 1.19 22.98 -7.62
N LYS A 301 -0.05 23.33 -7.91
CA LYS A 301 -1.08 22.35 -8.29
C LYS A 301 -0.69 21.56 -9.53
N LYS A 302 -0.12 22.24 -10.55
CA LYS A 302 0.39 21.56 -11.76
C LYS A 302 1.52 20.59 -11.41
N ILE A 303 2.49 21.03 -10.61
CA ILE A 303 3.63 20.21 -10.17
C ILE A 303 3.14 18.99 -9.37
N LEU A 304 2.22 19.18 -8.43
CA LEU A 304 1.69 18.08 -7.61
C LEU A 304 0.83 17.10 -8.44
N THR A 305 0.15 17.56 -9.49
CA THR A 305 -0.57 16.68 -10.42
C THR A 305 0.41 15.76 -11.14
N GLU A 306 1.47 16.31 -11.70
CA GLU A 306 2.53 15.53 -12.35
C GLU A 306 3.25 14.60 -11.35
N ALA A 307 3.50 15.08 -10.14
CA ALA A 307 4.10 14.28 -9.07
C ALA A 307 3.22 13.09 -8.65
N ALA A 308 1.89 13.26 -8.63
CA ALA A 308 0.94 12.18 -8.37
C ALA A 308 0.96 11.12 -9.50
N ASP A 309 0.98 11.55 -10.76
CA ASP A 309 1.05 10.64 -11.92
C ASP A 309 2.34 9.79 -11.86
N VAL A 310 3.49 10.43 -11.61
CA VAL A 310 4.78 9.74 -11.46
C VAL A 310 4.81 8.87 -10.20
N GLY A 311 4.25 9.33 -9.09
CA GLY A 311 4.12 8.55 -7.85
C GLY A 311 3.28 7.27 -8.06
N ALA A 312 2.14 7.40 -8.75
CA ALA A 312 1.28 6.29 -9.10
C ALA A 312 1.97 5.27 -10.03
N ALA A 313 2.71 5.74 -11.03
CA ALA A 313 3.49 4.88 -11.91
C ALA A 313 4.63 4.19 -11.15
N THR A 314 5.31 4.91 -10.25
CA THR A 314 6.40 4.38 -9.44
C THR A 314 5.92 3.24 -8.54
N VAL A 315 4.85 3.43 -7.77
CA VAL A 315 4.38 2.40 -6.84
C VAL A 315 3.84 1.17 -7.57
N ARG A 316 3.22 1.33 -8.76
CA ARG A 316 2.85 0.20 -9.62
C ARG A 316 4.06 -0.58 -10.11
N THR A 317 5.15 0.13 -10.43
CA THR A 317 6.42 -0.50 -10.83
C THR A 317 7.03 -1.27 -9.67
N LEU A 318 7.07 -0.69 -8.46
CA LEU A 318 7.55 -1.36 -7.26
C LEU A 318 6.77 -2.64 -6.95
N ALA A 319 5.46 -2.63 -7.19
CA ALA A 319 4.59 -3.78 -6.96
C ALA A 319 4.77 -4.88 -8.00
N ALA A 320 4.77 -4.53 -9.28
CA ALA A 320 4.73 -5.50 -10.37
C ALA A 320 6.12 -5.97 -10.82
N ARG A 321 7.16 -5.16 -10.64
CA ARG A 321 8.53 -5.40 -11.11
C ARG A 321 9.58 -4.93 -10.08
N PRO A 322 9.61 -5.52 -8.88
CA PRO A 322 10.60 -5.17 -7.88
C PRO A 322 12.02 -5.43 -8.41
N ARG A 323 12.95 -4.52 -8.09
CA ARG A 323 14.31 -4.51 -8.66
C ARG A 323 15.38 -5.20 -7.81
N GLU A 324 15.03 -5.58 -6.57
CA GLU A 324 15.97 -6.20 -5.64
C GLU A 324 15.55 -7.64 -5.34
N ASP A 325 16.51 -8.53 -5.24
CA ASP A 325 16.33 -9.97 -4.98
C ASP A 325 15.55 -10.28 -3.71
N LYS A 326 15.67 -9.42 -2.69
CA LYS A 326 14.96 -9.60 -1.40
C LYS A 326 13.44 -9.59 -1.50
N TYR A 327 12.89 -9.07 -2.61
CA TYR A 327 11.44 -9.12 -2.87
C TYR A 327 10.97 -10.44 -3.45
N TYR A 328 11.86 -11.29 -3.93
CA TYR A 328 11.52 -12.57 -4.55
C TYR A 328 11.69 -13.72 -3.55
N PHE A 329 10.73 -14.64 -3.54
CA PHE A 329 10.85 -15.87 -2.75
C PHE A 329 11.97 -16.76 -3.25
N TYR A 330 12.21 -16.74 -4.58
CA TYR A 330 13.19 -17.57 -5.28
C TYR A 330 13.98 -16.68 -6.26
N PRO A 331 14.95 -15.89 -5.76
CA PRO A 331 15.69 -14.92 -6.56
C PRO A 331 16.38 -15.60 -7.77
N GLY A 332 16.18 -15.03 -8.96
CA GLY A 332 16.72 -15.57 -10.22
C GLY A 332 16.05 -16.85 -10.74
N GLU A 333 15.08 -17.42 -10.00
CA GLU A 333 14.46 -18.71 -10.35
C GLU A 333 12.94 -18.65 -10.51
N GLY A 334 12.29 -17.54 -10.19
CA GLY A 334 10.83 -17.46 -10.26
C GLY A 334 10.25 -16.07 -10.07
N VAL A 335 8.95 -15.95 -10.32
CA VAL A 335 8.22 -14.67 -10.36
C VAL A 335 7.50 -14.32 -9.05
N TRP A 336 7.48 -15.22 -8.07
CA TRP A 336 6.76 -15.04 -6.82
C TRP A 336 7.45 -14.04 -5.90
N THR A 337 6.72 -13.00 -5.49
CA THR A 337 7.22 -11.93 -4.64
C THR A 337 6.59 -11.93 -3.25
N THR A 338 7.34 -11.43 -2.27
CA THR A 338 6.86 -11.21 -0.90
C THR A 338 6.48 -9.76 -0.67
N PRO A 339 5.34 -9.47 0.00
CA PRO A 339 5.02 -8.10 0.39
C PRO A 339 5.84 -7.61 1.61
N PHE A 340 6.60 -8.48 2.28
CA PHE A 340 7.36 -8.17 3.49
C PHE A 340 8.84 -8.56 3.37
N PRO A 341 9.61 -7.93 2.47
CA PRO A 341 11.06 -8.11 2.50
C PRO A 341 11.60 -7.63 3.86
N GLY A 342 12.54 -8.37 4.45
CA GLY A 342 13.03 -8.08 5.80
C GLY A 342 12.17 -8.60 6.96
N GLY A 343 10.93 -9.04 6.72
CA GLY A 343 10.06 -9.69 7.73
C GLY A 343 9.60 -8.76 8.88
N SER A 344 9.52 -7.46 8.65
CA SER A 344 9.11 -6.47 9.64
C SER A 344 7.78 -5.81 9.28
N HIS A 345 6.83 -5.75 10.22
CA HIS A 345 5.56 -5.01 10.06
C HIS A 345 5.77 -3.49 10.01
N GLU A 346 6.89 -2.99 10.50
CA GLU A 346 7.31 -1.60 10.38
C GLU A 346 8.17 -1.34 9.14
N PHE A 347 8.40 -2.36 8.30
CA PHE A 347 9.27 -2.31 7.12
C PHE A 347 10.71 -1.92 7.46
N LEU A 348 11.25 -2.39 8.60
CA LEU A 348 12.61 -2.14 9.02
C LEU A 348 13.53 -3.31 8.63
N GLU A 349 14.72 -2.98 8.12
CA GLU A 349 15.81 -3.89 7.85
C GLU A 349 17.12 -3.22 8.27
N GLY A 350 17.88 -3.86 9.17
CA GLY A 350 19.11 -3.27 9.70
C GLY A 350 18.93 -1.90 10.39
N GLY A 351 17.75 -1.63 10.94
CA GLY A 351 17.43 -0.33 11.56
C GLY A 351 16.99 0.77 10.59
N ALA A 352 17.05 0.52 9.27
CA ALA A 352 16.57 1.44 8.24
C ALA A 352 15.21 1.00 7.68
N ARG A 353 14.38 1.99 7.32
CA ARG A 353 13.09 1.69 6.69
C ARG A 353 13.28 1.35 5.21
N VAL A 354 12.75 0.20 4.79
CA VAL A 354 12.69 -0.23 3.39
C VAL A 354 11.54 0.52 2.72
N LEU A 355 11.84 1.71 2.19
CA LEU A 355 10.82 2.64 1.67
C LEU A 355 9.99 2.04 0.52
N ASP A 356 10.63 1.32 -0.38
CA ASP A 356 9.98 0.69 -1.52
C ASP A 356 8.95 -0.36 -1.03
N ALA A 357 9.31 -1.17 -0.02
CA ALA A 357 8.42 -2.17 0.56
C ALA A 357 7.20 -1.54 1.23
N ARG A 358 7.40 -0.48 2.03
CA ARG A 358 6.30 0.24 2.67
C ARG A 358 5.35 0.85 1.64
N SER A 359 5.88 1.50 0.62
CA SER A 359 5.07 2.12 -0.44
C SER A 359 4.30 1.06 -1.24
N PHE A 360 4.97 -0.03 -1.62
CA PHE A 360 4.33 -1.17 -2.30
C PHE A 360 3.22 -1.79 -1.45
N PHE A 361 3.50 -2.09 -0.18
CA PHE A 361 2.52 -2.76 0.68
C PHE A 361 1.24 -1.93 0.81
N HIS A 362 1.34 -0.65 1.17
CA HIS A 362 0.17 0.19 1.38
C HIS A 362 -0.56 0.60 0.08
N PHE A 363 0.11 0.50 -1.06
CA PHE A 363 -0.54 0.56 -2.36
C PHE A 363 -1.39 -0.69 -2.63
N TYR A 364 -0.89 -1.87 -2.26
CA TYR A 364 -1.44 -3.16 -2.67
C TYR A 364 -2.36 -3.79 -1.63
N ALA A 365 -2.01 -3.72 -0.36
CA ALA A 365 -2.66 -4.45 0.74
C ALA A 365 -3.17 -3.52 1.85
N THR A 366 -3.92 -4.09 2.77
CA THR A 366 -4.44 -3.40 3.95
C THR A 366 -4.32 -4.27 5.20
N GLY A 367 -4.20 -3.61 6.37
CA GLY A 367 -3.98 -4.24 7.68
C GLY A 367 -2.51 -4.58 7.92
N ILE A 368 -1.97 -4.16 9.05
CA ILE A 368 -0.59 -4.43 9.43
C ILE A 368 -0.50 -4.92 10.88
N THR A 369 0.22 -6.02 11.10
CA THR A 369 0.46 -6.58 12.44
C THR A 369 1.75 -7.37 12.45
N PRO A 370 2.44 -7.45 13.60
CA PRO A 370 3.58 -8.36 13.78
C PRO A 370 3.28 -9.81 13.37
N ALA A 371 2.05 -10.28 13.60
CA ALA A 371 1.64 -11.65 13.28
C ALA A 371 1.63 -11.97 11.78
N MET A 372 1.50 -10.95 10.89
CA MET A 372 1.55 -11.15 9.42
C MET A 372 2.98 -11.32 8.89
N THR A 373 3.97 -10.82 9.60
CA THR A 373 5.38 -10.81 9.16
C THR A 373 6.23 -11.87 9.85
N ALA A 374 5.78 -12.35 11.01
CA ALA A 374 6.51 -13.34 11.80
C ALA A 374 6.52 -14.73 11.11
N LYS A 375 7.67 -15.40 11.17
CA LYS A 375 7.81 -16.80 10.71
C LYS A 375 7.25 -17.74 11.78
N LEU A 376 5.94 -17.97 11.74
CA LEU A 376 5.23 -18.81 12.71
C LEU A 376 4.82 -20.13 12.05
N VAL A 377 5.60 -21.19 12.25
CA VAL A 377 5.29 -22.52 11.69
C VAL A 377 3.96 -23.03 12.26
N GLY A 378 3.04 -23.39 11.36
CA GLY A 378 1.71 -23.91 11.69
C GLY A 378 0.72 -22.86 12.24
N LYS A 379 1.02 -21.56 12.14
CA LYS A 379 0.16 -20.47 12.63
C LYS A 379 0.14 -19.29 11.66
N GLY A 380 -0.96 -18.53 11.66
CA GLY A 380 -1.10 -17.33 10.83
C GLY A 380 -1.22 -17.65 9.33
N SER A 381 -0.79 -16.71 8.51
CA SER A 381 -0.85 -16.84 7.04
C SER A 381 0.44 -16.33 6.40
N GLN A 382 0.82 -16.95 5.29
CA GLN A 382 1.90 -16.48 4.43
C GLN A 382 1.37 -16.22 3.03
N TYR A 383 2.06 -15.35 2.29
CA TYR A 383 1.56 -14.77 1.05
C TYR A 383 2.65 -14.75 -0.02
N ALA A 384 2.30 -15.17 -1.24
CA ALA A 384 3.12 -14.97 -2.43
C ALA A 384 2.30 -14.30 -3.53
N VAL A 385 2.84 -13.24 -4.11
CA VAL A 385 2.20 -12.41 -5.13
C VAL A 385 2.85 -12.67 -6.49
N ALA A 386 2.05 -12.76 -7.56
CA ALA A 386 2.55 -12.76 -8.92
C ALA A 386 1.75 -11.75 -9.76
N TYR A 387 2.48 -10.90 -10.50
CA TYR A 387 1.95 -9.93 -11.47
C TYR A 387 2.25 -10.32 -12.92
N VAL A 388 3.18 -11.25 -13.09
CA VAL A 388 3.72 -11.67 -14.39
C VAL A 388 3.78 -13.19 -14.47
N ASP A 389 3.80 -13.71 -15.69
CA ASP A 389 3.99 -15.14 -15.96
C ASP A 389 5.47 -15.54 -15.88
N SER A 390 5.75 -16.83 -16.10
CA SER A 390 7.10 -17.43 -16.08
C SER A 390 8.06 -16.82 -17.10
N THR A 391 7.57 -16.07 -18.10
CA THR A 391 8.39 -15.33 -19.09
C THR A 391 8.62 -13.88 -18.70
N GLY A 392 8.00 -13.40 -17.60
CA GLY A 392 8.05 -12.01 -17.16
C GLY A 392 7.02 -11.10 -17.82
N GLU A 393 6.09 -11.65 -18.62
CA GLU A 393 5.01 -10.88 -19.24
C GLU A 393 3.82 -10.69 -18.29
N ALA A 394 3.19 -9.51 -18.34
CA ALA A 394 2.02 -9.23 -17.51
C ALA A 394 0.84 -10.14 -17.87
N PHE A 395 0.07 -10.55 -16.89
CA PHE A 395 -1.12 -11.36 -17.11
C PHE A 395 -2.16 -10.62 -17.95
N ASP A 396 -2.59 -11.25 -19.03
CA ASP A 396 -3.65 -10.84 -19.92
C ASP A 396 -4.92 -11.66 -19.63
N GLY A 397 -6.00 -11.02 -19.21
CA GLY A 397 -7.25 -11.70 -18.87
C GLY A 397 -7.97 -12.37 -20.04
N GLY A 398 -7.53 -12.14 -21.29
CA GLY A 398 -8.01 -12.83 -22.48
C GLY A 398 -7.28 -14.17 -22.76
N LYS A 399 -6.23 -14.49 -21.97
CA LYS A 399 -5.43 -15.71 -22.11
C LYS A 399 -5.64 -16.64 -20.92
N THR A 400 -5.32 -17.91 -21.11
CA THR A 400 -5.39 -18.92 -20.05
C THR A 400 -3.99 -19.21 -19.52
N TYR A 401 -3.87 -19.17 -18.19
CA TYR A 401 -2.64 -19.51 -17.47
C TYR A 401 -2.88 -20.67 -16.52
N LYS A 402 -1.80 -21.32 -16.12
CA LYS A 402 -1.81 -22.44 -15.19
C LYS A 402 -0.73 -22.25 -14.14
N VAL A 403 -1.05 -22.55 -12.88
CA VAL A 403 -0.07 -22.75 -11.81
C VAL A 403 -0.18 -24.19 -11.33
N THR A 404 0.92 -24.90 -11.29
CA THR A 404 1.00 -26.23 -10.67
C THR A 404 1.55 -26.09 -9.25
N LEU A 405 0.77 -26.47 -8.26
CA LEU A 405 1.22 -26.63 -6.87
C LEU A 405 1.71 -28.06 -6.69
N PRO A 406 3.01 -28.30 -6.43
CA PRO A 406 3.52 -29.64 -6.14
C PRO A 406 2.77 -30.29 -4.98
N LYS A 407 2.80 -31.62 -4.91
CA LYS A 407 2.22 -32.36 -3.77
C LYS A 407 2.72 -31.81 -2.43
N ASP A 408 2.00 -32.14 -1.37
CA ASP A 408 2.37 -31.78 0.01
C ASP A 408 2.48 -30.26 0.23
N VAL A 409 1.52 -29.49 -0.31
CA VAL A 409 1.45 -28.03 -0.10
C VAL A 409 1.58 -27.73 1.39
N PRO A 410 2.57 -26.91 1.82
CA PRO A 410 2.91 -26.73 3.23
C PRO A 410 1.96 -25.76 3.96
N ALA A 411 0.68 -26.09 3.96
CA ALA A 411 -0.40 -25.38 4.66
C ALA A 411 -1.11 -26.37 5.60
N LYS A 412 -1.02 -26.13 6.90
CA LYS A 412 -1.67 -26.96 7.91
C LYS A 412 -3.19 -26.94 7.80
N ASP A 413 -3.75 -25.74 7.58
CA ASP A 413 -5.19 -25.55 7.55
C ASP A 413 -5.73 -25.64 6.12
N PHE A 414 -5.33 -24.72 5.25
CA PHE A 414 -5.65 -24.73 3.81
C PHE A 414 -4.78 -23.73 3.05
N TRP A 415 -4.81 -23.82 1.72
CA TRP A 415 -4.24 -22.84 0.80
C TRP A 415 -5.34 -22.24 -0.10
N SER A 416 -5.10 -21.04 -0.63
CA SER A 416 -6.02 -20.41 -1.58
C SER A 416 -5.32 -19.53 -2.60
N PHE A 417 -5.94 -19.39 -3.77
CA PHE A 417 -5.69 -18.31 -4.72
C PHE A 417 -6.82 -17.30 -4.69
N THR A 418 -6.50 -16.02 -4.87
CA THR A 418 -7.48 -14.95 -5.13
C THR A 418 -6.92 -14.05 -6.20
N LEU A 419 -7.77 -13.61 -7.15
CA LEU A 419 -7.39 -12.71 -8.22
C LEU A 419 -7.80 -11.27 -7.91
N TYR A 420 -6.94 -10.33 -8.31
CA TYR A 420 -7.15 -8.90 -8.13
C TYR A 420 -6.98 -8.14 -9.43
N ASP A 421 -7.77 -7.09 -9.60
CA ASP A 421 -7.69 -6.15 -10.71
C ASP A 421 -6.46 -5.24 -10.53
N ASN A 422 -5.62 -5.11 -11.55
CA ASN A 422 -4.38 -4.31 -11.47
C ASN A 422 -4.65 -2.81 -11.30
N GLN A 423 -5.81 -2.29 -11.73
CA GLN A 423 -6.12 -0.87 -11.59
C GLN A 423 -6.65 -0.55 -10.19
N THR A 424 -7.65 -1.30 -9.72
CA THR A 424 -8.27 -1.06 -8.41
C THR A 424 -7.54 -1.73 -7.27
N ARG A 425 -6.83 -2.84 -7.49
CA ARG A 425 -6.23 -3.75 -6.50
C ARG A 425 -7.27 -4.46 -5.62
N ALA A 426 -8.55 -4.24 -5.90
CA ALA A 426 -9.65 -5.02 -5.32
C ALA A 426 -9.80 -6.37 -6.03
N MET A 427 -10.63 -7.25 -5.49
CA MET A 427 -10.95 -8.52 -6.14
C MET A 427 -11.43 -8.31 -7.57
N LEU A 428 -10.97 -9.15 -8.48
CA LEU A 428 -11.32 -9.09 -9.91
C LEU A 428 -12.82 -9.37 -10.08
N GLN A 429 -13.54 -8.43 -10.69
CA GLN A 429 -14.98 -8.57 -10.94
C GLN A 429 -15.22 -9.37 -12.21
N THR A 430 -15.79 -10.56 -12.05
CA THR A 430 -16.12 -11.52 -13.12
C THR A 430 -17.56 -12.03 -12.92
N ASP A 431 -17.98 -13.05 -13.67
CA ASP A 431 -19.25 -13.75 -13.43
C ASP A 431 -19.21 -14.62 -12.14
N GLN A 432 -18.02 -14.94 -11.65
CA GLN A 432 -17.87 -15.61 -10.35
C GLN A 432 -17.98 -14.59 -9.22
N GLN A 433 -18.91 -14.81 -8.28
CA GLN A 433 -19.09 -13.95 -7.11
C GLN A 433 -17.78 -13.80 -6.31
N PHE A 434 -17.02 -14.88 -6.19
CA PHE A 434 -15.75 -14.95 -5.48
C PHE A 434 -14.64 -15.32 -6.47
N PRO A 435 -13.76 -14.39 -6.85
CA PRO A 435 -12.65 -14.67 -7.78
C PRO A 435 -11.49 -15.36 -7.03
N GLY A 436 -11.79 -16.51 -6.44
CA GLY A 436 -10.87 -17.28 -5.62
C GLY A 436 -11.18 -18.77 -5.62
N LEU A 437 -10.19 -19.52 -5.19
CA LEU A 437 -10.24 -20.98 -5.08
C LEU A 437 -9.39 -21.41 -3.88
N ASP A 438 -9.89 -22.30 -3.06
CA ASP A 438 -9.13 -22.95 -1.98
C ASP A 438 -9.28 -24.48 -2.05
N ASN A 439 -8.41 -25.20 -1.32
CA ASN A 439 -8.40 -26.68 -1.36
C ASN A 439 -9.56 -27.34 -0.62
N ASN A 440 -10.43 -26.59 0.07
CA ASN A 440 -11.66 -27.10 0.66
C ASN A 440 -12.82 -27.08 -0.35
N LYS A 441 -12.63 -26.48 -1.54
CA LYS A 441 -13.67 -26.41 -2.58
C LYS A 441 -14.07 -27.81 -3.04
N LYS A 442 -15.37 -28.10 -2.97
CA LYS A 442 -15.92 -29.36 -3.46
C LYS A 442 -15.63 -29.56 -4.95
N GLY A 443 -15.17 -30.74 -5.30
CA GLY A 443 -14.85 -31.12 -6.68
C GLY A 443 -13.50 -30.68 -7.18
N LEU A 444 -12.67 -30.03 -6.36
CA LEU A 444 -11.28 -29.74 -6.71
C LEU A 444 -10.56 -31.05 -7.07
N LYS A 445 -9.91 -31.08 -8.24
CA LYS A 445 -9.20 -32.23 -8.75
C LYS A 445 -7.73 -32.16 -8.42
N GLN A 446 -7.21 -33.22 -7.85
CA GLN A 446 -5.79 -33.46 -7.63
C GLN A 446 -5.25 -34.34 -8.76
N ASN A 447 -4.04 -34.10 -9.21
CA ASN A 447 -3.34 -34.93 -10.19
C ASN A 447 -2.92 -36.26 -9.58
N ALA A 448 -2.62 -37.25 -10.43
CA ALA A 448 -2.24 -38.62 -10.00
C ALA A 448 -0.95 -38.66 -9.13
N ASP A 449 -0.07 -37.65 -9.29
CA ASP A 449 1.16 -37.49 -8.51
C ASP A 449 0.95 -36.73 -7.19
N GLY A 450 -0.27 -36.29 -6.91
CA GLY A 450 -0.62 -35.52 -5.72
C GLY A 450 -0.49 -34.00 -5.86
N SER A 451 -0.10 -33.50 -7.01
CA SER A 451 -0.06 -32.05 -7.32
C SER A 451 -1.45 -31.50 -7.64
N PHE A 452 -1.58 -30.16 -7.69
CA PHE A 452 -2.80 -29.47 -8.12
C PHE A 452 -2.46 -28.52 -9.27
N ASP A 453 -3.19 -28.65 -10.38
CA ASP A 453 -3.20 -27.64 -11.44
C ASP A 453 -4.36 -26.68 -11.20
N VAL A 454 -4.06 -25.38 -11.10
CA VAL A 454 -5.03 -24.30 -11.00
C VAL A 454 -4.96 -23.45 -12.26
N TYR A 455 -6.12 -23.22 -12.88
CA TYR A 455 -6.24 -22.50 -14.14
C TYR A 455 -6.83 -21.11 -13.93
N PHE A 456 -6.35 -20.14 -14.71
CA PHE A 456 -6.79 -18.76 -14.71
C PHE A 456 -7.03 -18.34 -16.16
N GLY A 457 -8.26 -18.02 -16.51
CA GLY A 457 -8.60 -17.70 -17.90
C GLY A 457 -10.05 -17.25 -18.06
N PRO A 458 -10.42 -16.69 -19.22
CA PRO A 458 -11.80 -16.22 -19.45
C PRO A 458 -12.82 -17.34 -19.44
N GLU A 459 -12.41 -18.56 -19.79
CA GLU A 459 -13.24 -19.76 -19.84
C GLU A 459 -12.56 -20.92 -19.11
N ALA A 460 -13.37 -21.78 -18.51
CA ALA A 460 -12.87 -22.98 -17.83
C ALA A 460 -12.34 -23.99 -18.84
N PRO A 461 -11.11 -24.52 -18.68
CA PRO A 461 -10.65 -25.62 -19.48
C PRO A 461 -11.52 -26.86 -19.24
N LYS A 462 -11.91 -27.55 -20.32
CA LYS A 462 -12.79 -28.72 -20.27
C LYS A 462 -12.25 -29.78 -19.30
N GLY A 463 -13.08 -30.15 -18.35
CA GLY A 463 -12.77 -31.14 -17.31
C GLY A 463 -11.99 -30.57 -16.12
N HIS A 464 -11.70 -29.25 -16.08
CA HIS A 464 -11.00 -28.56 -14.99
C HIS A 464 -11.83 -27.42 -14.39
N GLU A 465 -13.14 -27.44 -14.53
CA GLU A 465 -14.07 -26.39 -14.10
C GLU A 465 -13.97 -26.12 -12.58
N ALA A 466 -13.68 -27.13 -11.79
CA ALA A 466 -13.49 -27.00 -10.36
C ALA A 466 -12.15 -26.36 -9.96
N ASN A 467 -11.14 -26.46 -10.85
CA ASN A 467 -9.79 -25.93 -10.64
C ASN A 467 -9.55 -24.59 -11.34
N TRP A 468 -10.62 -23.86 -11.70
CA TRP A 468 -10.56 -22.67 -12.51
C TRP A 468 -11.08 -21.43 -11.79
N ILE A 469 -10.39 -20.30 -12.02
CA ILE A 469 -10.80 -18.95 -11.63
C ILE A 469 -10.90 -18.09 -12.89
N GLN A 470 -12.02 -17.40 -13.05
CA GLN A 470 -12.30 -16.59 -14.23
C GLN A 470 -11.48 -15.30 -14.26
N THR A 471 -10.97 -14.96 -15.46
CA THR A 471 -10.35 -13.68 -15.79
C THR A 471 -11.20 -12.90 -16.79
N VAL A 472 -10.85 -11.63 -17.07
CA VAL A 472 -11.63 -10.74 -17.93
C VAL A 472 -10.81 -10.30 -19.14
N PRO A 473 -11.21 -10.63 -20.38
CA PRO A 473 -10.53 -10.14 -21.58
C PRO A 473 -10.38 -8.61 -21.59
N GLY A 474 -9.20 -8.13 -21.96
CA GLY A 474 -8.87 -6.71 -22.00
C GLY A 474 -8.50 -6.09 -20.65
N LYS A 475 -8.42 -6.89 -19.58
CA LYS A 475 -7.92 -6.45 -18.26
C LYS A 475 -6.65 -7.19 -17.87
N GLY A 476 -5.73 -6.44 -17.26
CA GLY A 476 -4.62 -7.02 -16.50
C GLY A 476 -5.05 -7.37 -15.08
N TRP A 477 -4.45 -8.39 -14.51
CA TRP A 477 -4.76 -8.90 -13.18
C TRP A 477 -3.49 -9.37 -12.47
N ASN A 478 -3.60 -9.66 -11.20
CA ASN A 478 -2.55 -10.30 -10.40
C ASN A 478 -3.16 -11.35 -9.49
N MET A 479 -2.32 -12.24 -8.96
CA MET A 479 -2.77 -13.30 -8.06
C MET A 479 -2.01 -13.28 -6.74
N LEU A 480 -2.70 -13.71 -5.71
CA LEU A 480 -2.15 -13.92 -4.38
C LEU A 480 -2.39 -15.37 -3.95
N LEU A 481 -1.30 -16.13 -3.82
CA LEU A 481 -1.29 -17.43 -3.16
C LEU A 481 -1.19 -17.20 -1.65
N ARG A 482 -2.09 -17.81 -0.89
CA ARG A 482 -2.10 -17.79 0.57
C ARG A 482 -1.95 -19.19 1.13
N LEU A 483 -1.09 -19.33 2.15
CA LEU A 483 -0.99 -20.52 2.97
C LEU A 483 -1.45 -20.19 4.39
N TYR A 484 -2.45 -20.89 4.87
CA TYR A 484 -2.98 -20.74 6.22
C TYR A 484 -2.39 -21.84 7.11
N GLY A 485 -1.77 -21.43 8.25
CA GLY A 485 -0.97 -22.33 9.04
C GLY A 485 0.27 -22.84 8.29
N PRO A 486 1.13 -21.97 7.72
CA PRO A 486 2.26 -22.38 6.88
C PRO A 486 3.23 -23.26 7.63
N LEU A 487 3.73 -24.34 6.98
CA LEU A 487 4.62 -25.32 7.56
C LEU A 487 6.09 -25.05 7.19
N ALA A 488 7.01 -25.79 7.83
CA ALA A 488 8.46 -25.62 7.65
C ALA A 488 8.93 -25.56 6.19
N PRO A 489 8.44 -26.43 5.25
CA PRO A 489 8.89 -26.41 3.85
C PRO A 489 8.63 -25.09 3.10
N TRP A 490 7.67 -24.26 3.55
CA TRP A 490 7.49 -22.92 3.03
C TRP A 490 8.63 -21.98 3.45
N PHE A 491 9.04 -22.05 4.70
CA PHE A 491 10.03 -21.13 5.29
C PHE A 491 11.47 -21.47 4.90
N ASP A 492 11.80 -22.78 4.78
CA ASP A 492 13.13 -23.26 4.40
C ASP A 492 13.30 -23.40 2.89
N LYS A 493 12.21 -23.11 2.10
CA LYS A 493 12.19 -23.13 0.65
C LYS A 493 12.35 -24.54 0.03
N SER A 494 12.17 -25.61 0.78
CA SER A 494 12.19 -26.99 0.26
C SER A 494 10.95 -27.33 -0.56
N TRP A 495 9.86 -26.59 -0.42
CA TRP A 495 8.68 -26.61 -1.28
C TRP A 495 8.54 -25.28 -2.03
N ARG A 496 8.20 -25.36 -3.32
CA ARG A 496 8.03 -24.20 -4.19
C ARG A 496 6.77 -24.34 -5.05
N PRO A 497 5.88 -23.33 -5.15
CA PRO A 497 4.83 -23.33 -6.16
C PRO A 497 5.44 -23.22 -7.55
N GLY A 498 4.83 -23.85 -8.56
CA GLY A 498 5.17 -23.60 -9.95
C GLY A 498 4.95 -22.12 -10.32
N ASP A 499 5.73 -21.60 -11.25
CA ASP A 499 5.46 -20.27 -11.80
C ASP A 499 4.21 -20.31 -12.70
N PRO A 500 3.49 -19.20 -12.83
CA PRO A 500 2.34 -19.12 -13.73
C PRO A 500 2.77 -19.27 -15.19
N GLU A 501 2.26 -20.28 -15.88
CA GLU A 501 2.60 -20.58 -17.28
C GLU A 501 1.43 -20.27 -18.19
N LEU A 502 1.70 -19.68 -19.36
CA LEU A 502 0.71 -19.51 -20.42
C LEU A 502 0.34 -20.88 -21.00
N VAL A 503 -0.96 -21.21 -20.98
CA VAL A 503 -1.47 -22.44 -21.63
C VAL A 503 -1.59 -22.18 -23.12
N LYS A 504 -0.93 -23.01 -23.92
CA LYS A 504 -0.90 -22.93 -25.39
C LYS A 504 -2.14 -23.57 -26.03
#